data_d405d1fe368a097265b87003eab71900
#
_entry.id   d405d1fe368a097265b87003eab71900
#
_cell.length_a   1.000
_cell.length_b   1.000
_cell.length_c   1.000
_cell.angle_alpha   90.00
_cell.angle_beta   90.00
_cell.angle_gamma   90.00
#
_symmetry.space_group_name_H-M   'P 1'
#
loop_
_entity.id
_entity.type
_entity.pdbx_description
1 polymer ?
#
loop_
_entity_poly.entity_id
_entity_poly.type
_entity_poly.pdbx_seq_one_letter_code
_entity_poly.pdbx_strand_id
1 'polypeptide(L)'
;MTKTSLRYLILCLALFPLSARAQDGDVQSKQYDDGGVYEGTFKEGVQHGTGTYTLPNGYKYSGEWFEGEIKGEGVAHFPNGSVYEGNFSKGKPDGLGKITFADGGTYEGEWQAGAIMGQGIALYANGVRYEGSFRNAKHHGKGVMQSPGGYEYKGDWVDGVKQGIGTITYPDGAVYDGDIIDGTRSGTGTLTMPDGLTYVGLWKDGQIDGVGTLTQPNGDTYEGDLVAGQRHGTGRVTYANGDTYEGAFKDDRRDGQGTFTGTDGYIYTGSWVAGQIEGEGQVTYPDGSVYKGTFRNDLANGKGKITYPDGSTYDGQWVDGIIEGDGRATYPNGVVYEGSFKN
;
A
#
# COMPACT_ATOMS: atom_id res chain seq x y z
N MET A 1 -6.48 -20.18 18.94
CA MET A 1 -6.86 -18.84 19.43
C MET A 1 -5.91 -18.47 20.55
N THR A 2 -4.80 -17.86 20.24
CA THR A 2 -3.84 -17.33 21.21
C THR A 2 -3.61 -15.87 20.87
N LYS A 3 -4.24 -15.01 21.66
CA LYS A 3 -4.03 -13.55 21.60
C LYS A 3 -2.63 -13.25 22.09
N THR A 4 -1.73 -12.88 21.19
CA THR A 4 -0.43 -12.31 21.53
C THR A 4 -0.64 -10.82 21.77
N SER A 5 -0.76 -10.45 23.04
CA SER A 5 -0.82 -9.04 23.45
C SER A 5 0.56 -8.42 23.26
N LEU A 6 0.67 -7.54 22.28
CA LEU A 6 1.82 -6.66 22.09
C LEU A 6 1.86 -5.67 23.27
N ARG A 7 2.75 -5.92 24.24
CA ARG A 7 3.00 -5.00 25.33
C ARG A 7 3.81 -3.83 24.78
N TYR A 8 3.17 -2.68 24.66
CA TYR A 8 3.87 -1.41 24.50
C TYR A 8 4.71 -1.18 25.75
N LEU A 9 6.02 -1.24 25.58
CA LEU A 9 6.95 -0.77 26.60
C LEU A 9 6.92 0.76 26.59
N ILE A 10 6.05 1.33 27.43
CA ILE A 10 6.09 2.77 27.72
C ILE A 10 7.34 2.96 28.56
N LEU A 11 8.41 3.42 27.92
CA LEU A 11 9.60 3.89 28.63
C LEU A 11 9.22 5.22 29.30
N CYS A 12 8.70 5.16 30.54
CA CYS A 12 8.59 6.33 31.39
C CYS A 12 10.03 6.79 31.70
N LEU A 13 10.51 7.81 30.98
CA LEU A 13 11.67 8.56 31.43
C LEU A 13 11.27 9.22 32.76
N ALA A 14 11.74 8.64 33.86
CA ALA A 14 11.71 9.30 35.15
C ALA A 14 12.58 10.55 35.01
N LEU A 15 11.94 11.70 35.11
CA LEU A 15 12.62 12.97 35.40
C LEU A 15 13.29 12.83 36.77
N PHE A 16 14.55 12.39 36.77
CA PHE A 16 15.37 12.52 37.95
C PHE A 16 15.70 14.00 38.09
N PRO A 17 15.41 14.59 39.25
CA PRO A 17 15.93 15.92 39.54
C PRO A 17 17.46 15.82 39.50
N LEU A 18 18.09 16.65 38.67
CA LEU A 18 19.54 16.89 38.75
C LEU A 18 19.87 17.35 40.18
N SER A 19 20.21 16.42 41.05
CA SER A 19 20.92 16.77 42.24
C SER A 19 22.36 17.05 41.83
N ALA A 20 22.61 18.30 41.44
CA ALA A 20 23.95 18.83 41.30
C ALA A 20 24.64 18.70 42.68
N ARG A 21 25.47 17.67 42.83
CA ARG A 21 26.54 17.73 43.83
C ARG A 21 27.54 18.74 43.28
N ALA A 22 27.44 19.97 43.80
CA ALA A 22 28.49 20.97 43.65
C ALA A 22 29.79 20.35 44.22
N GLN A 23 30.73 19.99 43.34
CA GLN A 23 32.13 19.92 43.75
C GLN A 23 32.59 21.37 43.91
N ASP A 24 33.07 21.71 45.10
CA ASP A 24 33.64 23.00 45.48
C ASP A 24 34.81 23.35 44.56
N GLY A 25 34.53 24.03 43.45
CA GLY A 25 35.45 24.71 42.57
C GLY A 25 34.86 26.11 42.35
N ASP A 26 35.63 27.16 42.64
CA ASP A 26 35.21 28.52 42.35
C ASP A 26 34.79 28.64 40.88
N VAL A 27 33.54 29.05 40.64
CA VAL A 27 33.08 29.39 39.28
C VAL A 27 33.88 30.59 38.79
N GLN A 28 34.56 30.42 37.66
CA GLN A 28 35.37 31.45 37.03
C GLN A 28 34.77 31.80 35.67
N SER A 29 34.97 33.07 35.27
CA SER A 29 34.62 33.54 33.93
C SER A 29 35.90 33.78 33.12
N LYS A 30 35.89 33.31 31.87
CA LYS A 30 37.00 33.49 30.92
C LYS A 30 36.47 33.85 29.54
N GLN A 31 37.00 34.95 28.98
CA GLN A 31 36.74 35.35 27.61
C GLN A 31 37.85 34.80 26.68
N TYR A 32 37.47 34.37 25.47
CA TYR A 32 38.36 33.83 24.44
C TYR A 32 38.44 34.79 23.26
N ASP A 33 39.43 34.58 22.39
CA ASP A 33 39.75 35.44 21.24
C ASP A 33 38.63 35.48 20.19
N ASP A 34 37.82 34.41 20.09
CA ASP A 34 36.63 34.34 19.25
C ASP A 34 35.41 35.12 19.78
N GLY A 35 35.60 35.81 20.91
CA GLY A 35 34.56 36.53 21.63
C GLY A 35 33.69 35.63 22.51
N GLY A 36 33.98 34.34 22.58
CA GLY A 36 33.29 33.39 23.43
C GLY A 36 33.57 33.66 24.91
N VAL A 37 32.56 33.47 25.75
CA VAL A 37 32.65 33.57 27.20
C VAL A 37 32.29 32.26 27.84
N TYR A 38 33.20 31.71 28.65
CA TYR A 38 32.94 30.56 29.49
C TYR A 38 32.75 30.97 30.93
N GLU A 39 31.73 30.47 31.56
CA GLU A 39 31.44 30.62 32.99
C GLU A 39 31.25 29.24 33.61
N GLY A 40 32.15 28.82 34.48
CA GLY A 40 32.08 27.44 35.02
C GLY A 40 33.32 27.08 35.82
N THR A 41 33.46 25.79 36.09
CA THR A 41 34.57 25.23 36.87
C THR A 41 35.79 24.94 35.98
N PHE A 42 36.98 25.08 36.55
CA PHE A 42 38.25 24.79 35.91
C PHE A 42 39.06 23.77 36.72
N LYS A 43 39.83 22.96 36.01
CA LYS A 43 40.85 22.08 36.59
C LYS A 43 42.13 22.29 35.81
N GLU A 44 43.22 22.61 36.50
CA GLU A 44 44.54 22.84 35.88
C GLU A 44 44.50 23.88 34.74
N GLY A 45 43.63 24.91 34.85
CA GLY A 45 43.51 25.99 33.87
C GLY A 45 42.66 25.70 32.63
N VAL A 46 42.05 24.50 32.53
CA VAL A 46 41.14 24.14 31.45
C VAL A 46 39.71 23.93 32.00
N GLN A 47 38.69 24.09 31.14
CA GLN A 47 37.29 23.87 31.52
C GLN A 47 37.12 22.42 31.98
N HIS A 48 36.46 22.22 33.11
CA HIS A 48 36.20 20.91 33.68
C HIS A 48 34.98 20.97 34.61
N GLY A 49 34.22 19.85 34.73
CA GLY A 49 33.02 19.83 35.53
C GLY A 49 31.82 20.45 34.78
N THR A 50 31.17 21.44 35.35
CA THR A 50 30.01 22.07 34.70
C THR A 50 30.28 23.53 34.35
N GLY A 51 29.72 24.00 33.24
CA GLY A 51 29.87 25.37 32.78
C GLY A 51 29.01 25.73 31.60
N THR A 52 28.90 27.05 31.40
CA THR A 52 28.19 27.66 30.29
C THR A 52 29.17 28.32 29.33
N TYR A 53 29.05 28.08 28.04
CA TYR A 53 29.81 28.74 26.99
C TYR A 53 28.88 29.48 26.06
N THR A 54 29.12 30.79 25.86
CA THR A 54 28.29 31.64 25.03
C THR A 54 29.14 32.30 23.94
N LEU A 55 28.69 32.22 22.68
CA LEU A 55 29.31 32.88 21.55
C LEU A 55 28.54 34.15 21.13
N PRO A 56 29.18 35.15 20.53
CA PRO A 56 28.53 36.37 20.05
C PRO A 56 27.46 36.14 18.98
N ASN A 57 27.52 35.02 18.25
CA ASN A 57 26.55 34.64 17.24
C ASN A 57 25.23 34.10 17.82
N GLY A 58 25.09 34.01 19.16
CA GLY A 58 23.93 33.51 19.86
C GLY A 58 23.98 32.00 20.20
N TYR A 59 25.06 31.28 19.84
CA TYR A 59 25.25 29.92 20.35
C TYR A 59 25.48 29.96 21.85
N LYS A 60 24.80 29.06 22.60
CA LYS A 60 24.99 28.89 24.01
C LYS A 60 24.94 27.41 24.35
N TYR A 61 25.98 26.91 25.05
CA TYR A 61 26.02 25.60 25.66
C TYR A 61 26.04 25.71 27.17
N SER A 62 25.28 24.84 27.84
CA SER A 62 25.34 24.67 29.32
C SER A 62 25.35 23.19 29.61
N GLY A 63 26.37 22.73 30.34
CA GLY A 63 26.49 21.29 30.62
C GLY A 63 27.88 20.89 31.11
N GLU A 64 28.21 19.65 30.85
CA GLU A 64 29.45 19.01 31.32
C GLU A 64 30.65 19.30 30.41
N TRP A 65 31.81 19.47 31.05
CA TRP A 65 33.09 19.72 30.42
C TRP A 65 34.15 18.75 30.97
N PHE A 66 34.97 18.23 30.12
CA PHE A 66 36.07 17.36 30.48
C PHE A 66 37.35 17.73 29.71
N GLU A 67 38.38 18.17 30.45
CA GLU A 67 39.71 18.54 29.92
C GLU A 67 39.63 19.55 28.76
N GLY A 68 38.79 20.57 28.90
CA GLY A 68 38.64 21.65 27.91
C GLY A 68 37.63 21.33 26.79
N GLU A 69 37.05 20.15 26.76
CA GLU A 69 36.06 19.75 25.73
C GLU A 69 34.65 19.64 26.32
N ILE A 70 33.64 20.00 25.51
CA ILE A 70 32.23 19.70 25.79
C ILE A 70 32.06 18.17 25.67
N LYS A 71 31.71 17.52 26.78
CA LYS A 71 31.56 16.08 26.88
C LYS A 71 30.64 15.70 28.03
N GLY A 72 29.70 14.79 27.82
CA GLY A 72 28.68 14.39 28.77
C GLY A 72 27.35 15.04 28.50
N GLU A 73 26.51 15.24 29.49
CA GLU A 73 25.16 15.81 29.34
C GLU A 73 25.18 17.32 29.26
N GLY A 74 24.32 17.90 28.41
CA GLY A 74 24.17 19.34 28.26
C GLY A 74 23.04 19.80 27.37
N VAL A 75 22.87 21.12 27.36
CA VAL A 75 21.89 21.82 26.54
C VAL A 75 22.60 22.81 25.64
N ALA A 76 22.33 22.74 24.32
CA ALA A 76 22.84 23.70 23.36
C ALA A 76 21.68 24.48 22.71
N HIS A 77 21.76 25.80 22.76
CA HIS A 77 20.92 26.72 22.00
C HIS A 77 21.68 27.13 20.75
N PHE A 78 21.10 26.90 19.59
CA PHE A 78 21.71 27.26 18.32
C PHE A 78 21.23 28.62 17.80
N PRO A 79 22.05 29.34 17.00
CA PRO A 79 21.68 30.66 16.46
C PRO A 79 20.39 30.67 15.63
N ASN A 80 20.03 29.53 15.05
CA ASN A 80 18.80 29.35 14.27
C ASN A 80 17.54 29.15 15.13
N GLY A 81 17.66 29.22 16.48
CA GLY A 81 16.55 29.00 17.41
C GLY A 81 16.29 27.55 17.81
N SER A 82 17.03 26.60 17.27
CA SER A 82 16.91 25.21 17.70
C SER A 82 17.57 24.97 19.06
N VAL A 83 17.06 24.02 19.83
CA VAL A 83 17.60 23.65 21.16
C VAL A 83 17.84 22.13 21.16
N TYR A 84 19.07 21.73 21.47
CA TYR A 84 19.43 20.35 21.72
C TYR A 84 19.67 20.10 23.21
N GLU A 85 19.16 19.00 23.72
CA GLU A 85 19.36 18.48 25.06
C GLU A 85 19.76 17.02 25.00
N GLY A 86 20.91 16.64 25.59
CA GLY A 86 21.39 15.26 25.56
C GLY A 86 22.91 15.15 25.69
N ASN A 87 23.41 14.02 25.19
CA ASN A 87 24.83 13.69 25.31
C ASN A 87 25.68 14.37 24.24
N PHE A 88 26.87 14.77 24.64
CA PHE A 88 27.90 15.38 23.81
C PHE A 88 29.22 14.58 23.88
N SER A 89 29.94 14.56 22.77
CA SER A 89 31.32 14.10 22.69
C SER A 89 32.08 15.01 21.71
N LYS A 90 33.25 15.48 22.14
CA LYS A 90 34.11 16.37 21.33
C LYS A 90 33.33 17.60 20.78
N GLY A 91 32.49 18.21 21.64
CA GLY A 91 31.73 19.39 21.28
C GLY A 91 30.53 19.15 20.33
N LYS A 92 30.15 17.92 20.04
CA LYS A 92 29.04 17.57 19.17
C LYS A 92 28.04 16.68 19.86
N PRO A 93 26.74 16.75 19.50
CA PRO A 93 25.76 15.74 19.88
C PRO A 93 26.25 14.34 19.56
N ASP A 94 26.25 13.44 20.56
CA ASP A 94 26.74 12.06 20.40
C ASP A 94 26.15 11.19 21.51
N GLY A 95 25.45 10.11 21.15
CA GLY A 95 24.67 9.30 22.07
C GLY A 95 23.17 9.63 22.00
N LEU A 96 22.46 9.58 23.10
CA LEU A 96 21.03 9.91 23.14
C LEU A 96 20.82 11.40 23.35
N GLY A 97 19.84 11.96 22.64
CA GLY A 97 19.46 13.35 22.81
C GLY A 97 18.21 13.74 22.05
N LYS A 98 17.69 14.92 22.43
CA LYS A 98 16.50 15.51 21.83
C LYS A 98 16.84 16.87 21.25
N ILE A 99 16.40 17.14 20.03
CA ILE A 99 16.41 18.47 19.45
C ILE A 99 14.98 18.97 19.27
N THR A 100 14.74 20.23 19.61
CA THR A 100 13.57 20.98 19.19
C THR A 100 14.01 21.98 18.16
N PHE A 101 13.48 21.88 16.96
CA PHE A 101 13.78 22.78 15.86
C PHE A 101 13.03 24.10 15.99
N ALA A 102 13.51 25.15 15.33
CA ALA A 102 12.90 26.47 15.37
C ALA A 102 11.45 26.52 14.86
N ASP A 103 11.07 25.58 13.98
CA ASP A 103 9.71 25.45 13.44
C ASP A 103 8.76 24.68 14.37
N GLY A 104 9.26 24.22 15.54
CA GLY A 104 8.51 23.44 16.52
C GLY A 104 8.57 21.91 16.30
N GLY A 105 9.18 21.45 15.23
CA GLY A 105 9.47 20.03 15.04
C GLY A 105 10.43 19.51 16.09
N THR A 106 10.42 18.19 16.37
CA THR A 106 11.33 17.55 17.33
C THR A 106 11.92 16.28 16.76
N TYR A 107 13.13 15.96 17.20
CA TYR A 107 13.69 14.61 17.09
C TYR A 107 14.24 14.17 18.43
N GLU A 108 13.96 12.94 18.83
CA GLU A 108 14.48 12.30 20.04
C GLU A 108 15.01 10.90 19.67
N GLY A 109 16.28 10.66 19.93
CA GLY A 109 16.93 9.40 19.54
C GLY A 109 18.43 9.46 19.55
N GLU A 110 19.04 8.62 18.72
CA GLU A 110 20.47 8.42 18.65
C GLU A 110 21.16 9.47 17.76
N TRP A 111 22.33 9.91 18.21
CA TRP A 111 23.22 10.85 17.54
C TRP A 111 24.62 10.30 17.42
N GLN A 112 25.28 10.57 16.32
CA GLN A 112 26.66 10.24 16.12
C GLN A 112 27.43 11.40 15.49
N ALA A 113 28.42 11.93 16.19
CA ALA A 113 29.29 13.01 15.73
C ALA A 113 28.52 14.25 15.19
N GLY A 114 27.38 14.59 15.78
CA GLY A 114 26.53 15.71 15.41
C GLY A 114 25.45 15.40 14.38
N ALA A 115 25.37 14.18 13.91
CA ALA A 115 24.35 13.75 12.96
C ALA A 115 23.29 12.84 13.63
N ILE A 116 22.03 13.00 13.21
CA ILE A 116 20.96 12.07 13.58
C ILE A 116 21.22 10.71 12.92
N MET A 117 21.33 9.67 13.74
CA MET A 117 21.65 8.29 13.34
C MET A 117 20.82 7.31 14.16
N GLY A 118 20.82 6.01 13.79
CA GLY A 118 20.24 4.94 14.60
C GLY A 118 18.73 5.07 14.79
N GLN A 119 18.23 4.70 15.97
CA GLN A 119 16.79 4.70 16.26
C GLN A 119 16.34 6.04 16.84
N GLY A 120 15.15 6.49 16.45
CA GLY A 120 14.58 7.70 16.98
C GLY A 120 13.15 7.96 16.57
N ILE A 121 12.61 9.04 17.15
CA ILE A 121 11.26 9.55 16.89
C ILE A 121 11.39 10.98 16.41
N ALA A 122 10.87 11.27 15.23
CA ALA A 122 10.70 12.63 14.72
C ALA A 122 9.22 13.02 14.75
N LEU A 123 8.94 14.20 15.24
CA LEU A 123 7.65 14.87 15.11
C LEU A 123 7.87 16.14 14.29
N TYR A 124 7.32 16.19 13.10
CA TYR A 124 7.45 17.32 12.20
C TYR A 124 6.44 18.43 12.53
N ALA A 125 6.75 19.67 12.18
CA ALA A 125 5.88 20.83 12.44
C ALA A 125 4.47 20.70 11.84
N ASN A 126 4.32 19.91 10.76
CA ASN A 126 3.02 19.60 10.13
C ASN A 126 2.25 18.45 10.83
N GLY A 127 2.75 17.95 11.97
CA GLY A 127 2.15 16.88 12.76
C GLY A 127 2.46 15.46 12.26
N VAL A 128 3.22 15.30 11.20
CA VAL A 128 3.69 13.98 10.79
C VAL A 128 4.66 13.43 11.84
N ARG A 129 4.45 12.18 12.27
CA ARG A 129 5.31 11.44 13.19
C ARG A 129 6.02 10.32 12.43
N TYR A 130 7.32 10.21 12.62
CA TYR A 130 8.09 9.06 12.18
C TYR A 130 8.79 8.42 13.39
N GLU A 131 8.74 7.10 13.45
CA GLU A 131 9.46 6.28 14.43
C GLU A 131 10.20 5.16 13.71
N GLY A 132 11.52 5.11 13.86
CA GLY A 132 12.33 4.11 13.16
C GLY A 132 13.78 4.50 13.08
N SER A 133 14.47 3.84 12.13
CA SER A 133 15.89 4.06 11.92
C SER A 133 16.15 5.32 11.09
N PHE A 134 17.26 5.97 11.40
CA PHE A 134 17.79 7.13 10.68
C PHE A 134 19.23 6.88 10.23
N ARG A 135 19.58 7.47 9.10
CA ARG A 135 20.94 7.57 8.60
C ARG A 135 21.18 8.98 8.06
N ASN A 136 22.09 9.74 8.67
CA ASN A 136 22.38 11.12 8.30
C ASN A 136 21.11 11.99 8.19
N ALA A 137 20.28 11.96 9.25
CA ALA A 137 19.01 12.67 9.36
C ALA A 137 17.92 12.27 8.32
N LYS A 138 18.11 11.19 7.59
CA LYS A 138 17.10 10.63 6.67
C LYS A 138 16.52 9.35 7.24
N HIS A 139 15.22 9.11 7.01
CA HIS A 139 14.61 7.82 7.30
C HIS A 139 15.37 6.71 6.58
N HIS A 140 15.68 5.63 7.30
CA HIS A 140 16.44 4.50 6.74
C HIS A 140 16.08 3.22 7.49
N GLY A 141 16.24 2.04 6.83
CA GLY A 141 15.87 0.79 7.46
C GLY A 141 14.37 0.66 7.72
N LYS A 142 13.98 0.07 8.84
CA LYS A 142 12.56 -0.09 9.21
C LYS A 142 12.04 1.16 9.94
N GLY A 143 10.79 1.56 9.62
CA GLY A 143 10.14 2.67 10.29
C GLY A 143 8.65 2.76 10.03
N VAL A 144 7.98 3.50 10.92
CA VAL A 144 6.55 3.81 10.84
C VAL A 144 6.38 5.30 10.70
N MET A 145 5.68 5.75 9.68
CA MET A 145 5.29 7.14 9.47
C MET A 145 3.78 7.27 9.61
N GLN A 146 3.34 8.22 10.41
CA GLN A 146 1.93 8.52 10.66
C GLN A 146 1.66 9.99 10.34
N SER A 147 0.58 10.25 9.61
CA SER A 147 0.10 11.60 9.32
C SER A 147 -1.17 11.92 10.11
N PRO A 148 -1.41 13.18 10.49
CA PRO A 148 -2.61 13.56 11.23
C PRO A 148 -3.92 13.22 10.54
N GLY A 149 -3.90 13.07 9.20
CA GLY A 149 -5.04 12.69 8.38
C GLY A 149 -5.38 11.20 8.38
N GLY A 150 -4.69 10.36 9.19
CA GLY A 150 -4.96 8.93 9.28
C GLY A 150 -4.17 8.05 8.30
N TYR A 151 -3.29 8.65 7.47
CA TYR A 151 -2.37 7.87 6.66
C TYR A 151 -1.25 7.30 7.54
N GLU A 152 -0.99 5.99 7.40
CA GLU A 152 0.14 5.32 8.03
C GLU A 152 0.92 4.52 6.98
N TYR A 153 2.25 4.59 7.06
CA TYR A 153 3.15 3.68 6.35
C TYR A 153 4.06 2.99 7.36
N LYS A 154 4.13 1.67 7.26
CA LYS A 154 5.04 0.81 8.05
C LYS A 154 5.83 -0.07 7.10
N GLY A 155 7.14 0.12 7.04
CA GLY A 155 7.95 -0.64 6.09
C GLY A 155 9.40 -0.19 6.02
N ASP A 156 10.01 -0.50 4.88
CA ASP A 156 11.40 -0.20 4.60
C ASP A 156 11.60 1.21 4.03
N TRP A 157 12.74 1.80 4.37
CA TRP A 157 13.15 3.12 3.95
C TRP A 157 14.61 3.11 3.49
N VAL A 158 14.89 3.80 2.42
CA VAL A 158 16.26 4.02 1.92
C VAL A 158 16.43 5.51 1.65
N ASP A 159 17.30 6.17 2.44
CA ASP A 159 17.67 7.59 2.31
C ASP A 159 16.49 8.55 2.18
N GLY A 160 15.42 8.30 2.98
CA GLY A 160 14.22 9.12 3.04
C GLY A 160 13.09 8.69 2.10
N VAL A 161 13.32 7.67 1.28
CA VAL A 161 12.32 7.13 0.33
C VAL A 161 11.80 5.79 0.83
N LYS A 162 10.49 5.57 0.75
CA LYS A 162 9.87 4.27 1.01
C LYS A 162 10.33 3.27 -0.04
N GLN A 163 10.80 2.10 0.40
CA GLN A 163 11.40 1.10 -0.49
C GLN A 163 11.19 -0.30 0.07
N GLY A 164 11.19 -1.34 -0.78
CA GLY A 164 11.08 -2.73 -0.34
C GLY A 164 9.65 -3.12 0.02
N ILE A 165 9.46 -3.80 1.15
CA ILE A 165 8.13 -4.28 1.58
C ILE A 165 7.54 -3.32 2.60
N GLY A 166 6.25 -3.01 2.46
CA GLY A 166 5.55 -2.15 3.41
C GLY A 166 4.05 -2.28 3.40
N THR A 167 3.46 -1.89 4.52
CA THR A 167 2.02 -1.76 4.70
C THR A 167 1.65 -0.29 4.67
N ILE A 168 0.65 0.07 3.89
CA ILE A 168 0.04 1.40 3.85
C ILE A 168 -1.39 1.28 4.35
N THR A 169 -1.73 2.03 5.38
CA THR A 169 -3.12 2.25 5.79
C THR A 169 -3.55 3.62 5.31
N TYR A 170 -4.64 3.68 4.57
CA TYR A 170 -5.20 4.91 4.04
C TYR A 170 -6.25 5.51 4.98
N PRO A 171 -6.54 6.84 4.87
CA PRO A 171 -7.53 7.51 5.72
C PRO A 171 -8.95 6.95 5.64
N ASP A 172 -9.31 6.36 4.51
CA ASP A 172 -10.59 5.70 4.28
C ASP A 172 -10.68 4.29 4.86
N GLY A 173 -9.57 3.79 5.44
CA GLY A 173 -9.47 2.46 6.02
C GLY A 173 -9.00 1.37 5.05
N ALA A 174 -8.73 1.70 3.79
CA ALA A 174 -8.10 0.76 2.88
C ALA A 174 -6.68 0.42 3.34
N VAL A 175 -6.25 -0.81 3.12
CA VAL A 175 -4.93 -1.30 3.49
C VAL A 175 -4.25 -1.92 2.28
N TYR A 176 -3.05 -1.45 1.97
CA TYR A 176 -2.14 -2.08 1.03
C TYR A 176 -1.01 -2.78 1.78
N ASP A 177 -0.66 -3.99 1.39
CA ASP A 177 0.50 -4.74 1.88
C ASP A 177 1.25 -5.34 0.70
N GLY A 178 2.52 -4.96 0.50
CA GLY A 178 3.28 -5.43 -0.66
C GLY A 178 4.52 -4.62 -0.97
N ASP A 179 4.97 -4.78 -2.21
CA ASP A 179 6.20 -4.16 -2.72
C ASP A 179 6.02 -2.66 -2.97
N ILE A 180 7.02 -1.90 -2.55
CA ILE A 180 7.12 -0.44 -2.76
C ILE A 180 8.46 -0.14 -3.41
N ILE A 181 8.42 0.54 -4.55
CA ILE A 181 9.59 0.99 -5.30
C ILE A 181 9.48 2.51 -5.45
N ASP A 182 10.50 3.23 -5.00
CA ASP A 182 10.60 4.69 -5.06
C ASP A 182 9.35 5.40 -4.51
N GLY A 183 8.83 4.90 -3.39
CA GLY A 183 7.65 5.44 -2.70
C GLY A 183 6.32 5.04 -3.29
N THR A 184 6.29 4.25 -4.36
CA THR A 184 5.10 3.87 -5.12
C THR A 184 4.84 2.36 -5.05
N ARG A 185 3.57 1.95 -4.97
CA ARG A 185 3.19 0.53 -5.05
C ARG A 185 3.63 -0.05 -6.40
N SER A 186 4.42 -1.11 -6.39
CA SER A 186 4.96 -1.79 -7.59
C SER A 186 5.30 -3.23 -7.23
N GLY A 187 5.36 -4.13 -8.22
CA GLY A 187 5.62 -5.55 -7.93
C GLY A 187 4.36 -6.26 -7.45
N THR A 188 4.46 -7.07 -6.42
CA THR A 188 3.32 -7.83 -5.86
C THR A 188 2.73 -7.14 -4.65
N GLY A 189 1.41 -7.19 -4.51
CA GLY A 189 0.76 -6.61 -3.33
C GLY A 189 -0.71 -6.98 -3.21
N THR A 190 -1.19 -6.84 -1.98
CA THR A 190 -2.59 -7.02 -1.59
C THR A 190 -3.19 -5.68 -1.23
N LEU A 191 -4.34 -5.35 -1.80
CA LEU A 191 -5.19 -4.25 -1.39
C LEU A 191 -6.47 -4.81 -0.76
N THR A 192 -6.81 -4.32 0.41
CA THR A 192 -8.07 -4.64 1.10
C THR A 192 -8.83 -3.35 1.33
N MET A 193 -10.05 -3.28 0.83
CA MET A 193 -10.93 -2.14 1.02
C MET A 193 -11.86 -2.35 2.23
N PRO A 194 -12.36 -1.29 2.88
CA PRO A 194 -13.24 -1.40 4.04
C PRO A 194 -14.57 -2.10 3.77
N ASP A 195 -15.05 -2.07 2.54
CA ASP A 195 -16.27 -2.74 2.10
C ASP A 195 -16.09 -4.25 1.87
N GLY A 196 -14.84 -4.74 1.98
CA GLY A 196 -14.51 -6.15 1.79
C GLY A 196 -13.97 -6.50 0.40
N LEU A 197 -13.89 -5.55 -0.55
CA LEU A 197 -13.19 -5.79 -1.81
C LEU A 197 -11.72 -6.05 -1.53
N THR A 198 -11.17 -7.10 -2.14
CA THR A 198 -9.74 -7.41 -2.07
C THR A 198 -9.15 -7.59 -3.47
N TYR A 199 -7.91 -7.16 -3.63
CA TYR A 199 -7.09 -7.45 -4.79
C TYR A 199 -5.75 -8.03 -4.36
N VAL A 200 -5.33 -9.11 -5.00
CA VAL A 200 -4.00 -9.73 -4.82
C VAL A 200 -3.38 -9.92 -6.19
N GLY A 201 -2.25 -9.28 -6.45
CA GLY A 201 -1.63 -9.38 -7.77
C GLY A 201 -0.56 -8.35 -8.04
N LEU A 202 -0.35 -8.07 -9.32
CA LEU A 202 0.70 -7.20 -9.80
C LEU A 202 0.30 -5.72 -9.78
N TRP A 203 1.27 -4.90 -9.42
CA TRP A 203 1.17 -3.45 -9.36
C TRP A 203 2.27 -2.82 -10.20
N LYS A 204 1.95 -1.74 -10.87
CA LYS A 204 2.89 -0.93 -11.63
C LYS A 204 2.57 0.54 -11.43
N ASP A 205 3.57 1.32 -10.99
CA ASP A 205 3.47 2.76 -10.83
C ASP A 205 2.23 3.22 -10.05
N GLY A 206 1.89 2.49 -8.96
CA GLY A 206 0.76 2.78 -8.08
C GLY A 206 -0.59 2.27 -8.56
N GLN A 207 -0.67 1.64 -9.73
CA GLN A 207 -1.90 1.09 -10.31
C GLN A 207 -1.88 -0.44 -10.31
N ILE A 208 -3.06 -1.05 -10.26
CA ILE A 208 -3.25 -2.46 -10.54
C ILE A 208 -2.99 -2.67 -12.03
N ASP A 209 -1.96 -3.44 -12.38
CA ASP A 209 -1.56 -3.68 -13.77
C ASP A 209 -0.82 -5.01 -13.86
N GLY A 210 -1.35 -5.96 -14.63
CA GLY A 210 -0.86 -7.32 -14.77
C GLY A 210 -1.83 -8.37 -14.24
N VAL A 211 -1.34 -9.56 -13.93
CA VAL A 211 -2.17 -10.68 -13.47
C VAL A 211 -2.50 -10.54 -11.99
N GLY A 212 -3.75 -10.82 -11.63
CA GLY A 212 -4.18 -10.81 -10.25
C GLY A 212 -5.56 -11.43 -10.01
N THR A 213 -5.90 -11.51 -8.72
CA THR A 213 -7.20 -11.97 -8.23
C THR A 213 -7.93 -10.81 -7.58
N LEU A 214 -9.13 -10.51 -8.05
CA LEU A 214 -10.05 -9.55 -7.47
C LEU A 214 -11.21 -10.30 -6.82
N THR A 215 -11.46 -10.07 -5.54
CA THR A 215 -12.62 -10.62 -4.83
C THR A 215 -13.56 -9.47 -4.46
N GLN A 216 -14.79 -9.55 -4.89
CA GLN A 216 -15.83 -8.57 -4.63
C GLN A 216 -16.52 -8.84 -3.29
N PRO A 217 -17.12 -7.82 -2.64
CA PRO A 217 -17.85 -7.99 -1.38
C PRO A 217 -19.00 -8.98 -1.45
N ASN A 218 -19.62 -9.15 -2.61
CA ASN A 218 -20.70 -10.10 -2.85
C ASN A 218 -20.22 -11.56 -2.99
N GLY A 219 -18.89 -11.78 -3.02
CA GLY A 219 -18.28 -13.09 -3.18
C GLY A 219 -17.90 -13.45 -4.62
N ASP A 220 -18.17 -12.60 -5.61
CA ASP A 220 -17.66 -12.81 -6.96
C ASP A 220 -16.14 -12.70 -6.97
N THR A 221 -15.47 -13.57 -7.73
CA THR A 221 -14.03 -13.53 -7.93
C THR A 221 -13.68 -13.38 -9.41
N TYR A 222 -12.62 -12.65 -9.68
CA TYR A 222 -11.99 -12.58 -10.99
C TYR A 222 -10.52 -12.96 -10.85
N GLU A 223 -10.04 -13.83 -11.71
CA GLU A 223 -8.63 -14.20 -11.85
C GLU A 223 -8.21 -13.98 -13.31
N GLY A 224 -7.21 -13.12 -13.55
CA GLY A 224 -6.79 -12.85 -14.93
C GLY A 224 -6.02 -11.54 -15.07
N ASP A 225 -5.95 -11.07 -16.32
CA ASP A 225 -5.24 -9.85 -16.69
C ASP A 225 -6.03 -8.61 -16.30
N LEU A 226 -5.34 -7.63 -15.73
CA LEU A 226 -5.87 -6.30 -15.43
C LEU A 226 -4.94 -5.24 -16.04
N VAL A 227 -5.53 -4.17 -16.54
CA VAL A 227 -4.84 -2.98 -17.02
C VAL A 227 -5.47 -1.76 -16.35
N ALA A 228 -4.68 -0.99 -15.65
CA ALA A 228 -5.14 0.18 -14.88
C ALA A 228 -6.37 -0.12 -13.97
N GLY A 229 -6.39 -1.33 -13.38
CA GLY A 229 -7.45 -1.80 -12.50
C GLY A 229 -8.71 -2.36 -13.18
N GLN A 230 -8.78 -2.36 -14.50
CA GLN A 230 -9.89 -2.91 -15.29
C GLN A 230 -9.53 -4.29 -15.82
N ARG A 231 -10.51 -5.22 -15.84
CA ARG A 231 -10.35 -6.55 -16.46
C ARG A 231 -10.07 -6.37 -17.93
N HIS A 232 -9.01 -7.02 -18.40
CA HIS A 232 -8.55 -6.94 -19.78
C HIS A 232 -7.92 -8.29 -20.17
N GLY A 233 -7.60 -8.51 -21.47
CA GLY A 233 -6.94 -9.76 -21.88
C GLY A 233 -7.78 -10.99 -21.59
N THR A 234 -7.23 -11.97 -20.88
CA THR A 234 -7.90 -13.22 -20.52
C THR A 234 -8.14 -13.33 -19.03
N GLY A 235 -9.26 -13.94 -18.66
CA GLY A 235 -9.57 -14.15 -17.25
C GLY A 235 -10.75 -15.06 -17.02
N ARG A 236 -10.91 -15.43 -15.74
CA ARG A 236 -12.00 -16.23 -15.24
C ARG A 236 -12.75 -15.46 -14.15
N VAL A 237 -14.06 -15.39 -14.29
CA VAL A 237 -14.99 -14.96 -13.23
C VAL A 237 -15.65 -16.19 -12.63
N THR A 238 -15.70 -16.24 -11.29
CA THR A 238 -16.60 -17.14 -10.57
C THR A 238 -17.58 -16.27 -9.80
N TYR A 239 -18.86 -16.39 -10.11
CA TYR A 239 -19.93 -15.66 -9.46
C TYR A 239 -20.31 -16.31 -8.12
N ALA A 240 -20.84 -15.54 -7.21
CA ALA A 240 -21.24 -16.01 -5.87
C ALA A 240 -22.29 -17.14 -5.91
N ASN A 241 -23.10 -17.21 -6.98
CA ASN A 241 -24.06 -18.29 -7.21
C ASN A 241 -23.42 -19.58 -7.79
N GLY A 242 -22.11 -19.55 -8.05
CA GLY A 242 -21.35 -20.67 -8.61
C GLY A 242 -21.26 -20.71 -10.13
N ASP A 243 -21.91 -19.80 -10.85
CA ASP A 243 -21.71 -19.66 -12.30
C ASP A 243 -20.28 -19.24 -12.59
N THR A 244 -19.80 -19.55 -13.79
CA THR A 244 -18.45 -19.17 -14.21
C THR A 244 -18.44 -18.57 -15.60
N TYR A 245 -17.50 -17.66 -15.84
CA TYR A 245 -17.12 -17.24 -17.18
C TYR A 245 -15.61 -17.35 -17.33
N GLU A 246 -15.15 -17.92 -18.42
CA GLU A 246 -13.75 -17.99 -18.78
C GLU A 246 -13.57 -17.53 -20.23
N GLY A 247 -12.76 -16.48 -20.44
CA GLY A 247 -12.61 -15.93 -21.78
C GLY A 247 -11.97 -14.55 -21.80
N ALA A 248 -12.16 -13.87 -22.93
CA ALA A 248 -11.58 -12.57 -23.19
C ALA A 248 -12.38 -11.43 -22.52
N PHE A 249 -11.63 -10.41 -22.07
CA PHE A 249 -12.15 -9.18 -21.48
C PHE A 249 -11.54 -7.96 -22.16
N LYS A 250 -12.30 -6.89 -22.23
CA LYS A 250 -11.87 -5.57 -22.63
C LYS A 250 -12.65 -4.52 -21.83
N ASP A 251 -11.91 -3.64 -21.13
CA ASP A 251 -12.47 -2.52 -20.38
C ASP A 251 -13.63 -2.97 -19.45
N ASP A 252 -13.35 -3.99 -18.60
CA ASP A 252 -14.28 -4.64 -17.65
C ASP A 252 -15.42 -5.47 -18.27
N ARG A 253 -15.51 -5.58 -19.58
CA ARG A 253 -16.58 -6.32 -20.27
C ARG A 253 -16.06 -7.58 -20.89
N ARG A 254 -16.91 -8.64 -20.94
CA ARG A 254 -16.67 -9.80 -21.78
C ARG A 254 -16.62 -9.34 -23.24
N ASP A 255 -15.51 -9.61 -23.93
CA ASP A 255 -15.29 -9.16 -25.32
C ASP A 255 -14.29 -10.07 -26.01
N GLY A 256 -14.70 -10.76 -27.06
CA GLY A 256 -13.94 -11.82 -27.72
C GLY A 256 -14.52 -13.21 -27.49
N GLN A 257 -13.69 -14.24 -27.51
CA GLN A 257 -14.14 -15.62 -27.27
C GLN A 257 -14.23 -15.93 -25.78
N GLY A 258 -15.27 -16.66 -25.37
CA GLY A 258 -15.43 -17.08 -23.99
C GLY A 258 -16.51 -18.13 -23.78
N THR A 259 -16.41 -18.81 -22.63
CA THR A 259 -17.38 -19.81 -22.18
C THR A 259 -18.02 -19.34 -20.88
N PHE A 260 -19.33 -19.27 -20.87
CA PHE A 260 -20.13 -19.12 -19.66
C PHE A 260 -20.72 -20.47 -19.27
N THR A 261 -20.65 -20.83 -17.99
CA THR A 261 -21.23 -22.06 -17.44
C THR A 261 -22.10 -21.71 -16.25
N GLY A 262 -23.39 -21.95 -16.39
CA GLY A 262 -24.38 -21.81 -15.32
C GLY A 262 -24.46 -23.08 -14.46
N THR A 263 -24.77 -22.91 -13.19
CA THR A 263 -25.00 -24.01 -12.24
C THR A 263 -26.27 -24.80 -12.53
N ASP A 264 -27.16 -24.26 -13.35
CA ASP A 264 -28.38 -24.92 -13.85
C ASP A 264 -28.13 -25.86 -15.03
N GLY A 265 -26.87 -25.92 -15.53
CA GLY A 265 -26.49 -26.71 -16.71
C GLY A 265 -26.50 -25.92 -18.02
N TYR A 266 -26.81 -24.60 -17.99
CA TYR A 266 -26.65 -23.74 -19.16
C TYR A 266 -25.16 -23.53 -19.46
N ILE A 267 -24.74 -23.80 -20.72
CA ILE A 267 -23.36 -23.55 -21.16
C ILE A 267 -23.42 -22.78 -22.47
N TYR A 268 -22.77 -21.63 -22.54
CA TYR A 268 -22.52 -20.93 -23.79
C TYR A 268 -21.01 -20.89 -24.08
N THR A 269 -20.64 -21.22 -25.31
CA THR A 269 -19.28 -21.04 -25.83
C THR A 269 -19.34 -20.33 -27.16
N GLY A 270 -18.66 -19.18 -27.28
CA GLY A 270 -18.69 -18.40 -28.51
C GLY A 270 -18.22 -16.97 -28.34
N SER A 271 -18.66 -16.11 -29.25
CA SER A 271 -18.24 -14.70 -29.32
C SER A 271 -19.05 -13.82 -28.38
N TRP A 272 -18.36 -12.86 -27.78
CA TRP A 272 -18.91 -11.82 -26.91
C TRP A 272 -18.48 -10.45 -27.43
N VAL A 273 -19.37 -9.48 -27.41
CA VAL A 273 -19.09 -8.09 -27.74
C VAL A 273 -19.69 -7.19 -26.67
N ALA A 274 -18.85 -6.40 -26.01
CA ALA A 274 -19.25 -5.44 -24.98
C ALA A 274 -20.17 -6.02 -23.86
N GLY A 275 -19.99 -7.29 -23.52
CA GLY A 275 -20.73 -8.03 -22.47
C GLY A 275 -21.89 -8.85 -22.94
N GLN A 276 -22.29 -8.75 -24.23
CA GLN A 276 -23.39 -9.48 -24.83
C GLN A 276 -22.90 -10.63 -25.70
N ILE A 277 -23.71 -11.69 -25.80
CA ILE A 277 -23.49 -12.77 -26.75
C ILE A 277 -23.80 -12.24 -28.16
N GLU A 278 -22.79 -12.31 -29.05
CA GLU A 278 -22.86 -11.74 -30.39
C GLU A 278 -22.04 -12.60 -31.36
N GLY A 279 -22.55 -12.85 -32.59
CA GLY A 279 -21.82 -13.62 -33.57
C GLY A 279 -22.02 -15.13 -33.42
N GLU A 280 -21.01 -15.93 -33.79
CA GLU A 280 -21.12 -17.39 -33.76
C GLU A 280 -20.88 -17.97 -32.36
N GLY A 281 -21.70 -18.98 -32.00
CA GLY A 281 -21.57 -19.68 -30.74
C GLY A 281 -22.38 -20.97 -30.67
N GLN A 282 -22.23 -21.64 -29.53
CA GLN A 282 -22.96 -22.83 -29.17
C GLN A 282 -23.54 -22.67 -27.76
N VAL A 283 -24.82 -23.00 -27.60
CA VAL A 283 -25.48 -23.14 -26.30
C VAL A 283 -25.84 -24.59 -26.05
N THR A 284 -25.58 -25.08 -24.85
CA THR A 284 -26.22 -26.23 -24.27
C THR A 284 -27.22 -25.72 -23.22
N TYR A 285 -28.48 -26.04 -23.38
CA TYR A 285 -29.56 -25.65 -22.47
C TYR A 285 -29.68 -26.64 -21.30
N PRO A 286 -30.33 -26.25 -20.18
CA PRO A 286 -30.53 -27.13 -19.03
C PRO A 286 -31.32 -28.41 -19.32
N ASP A 287 -32.18 -28.41 -20.36
CA ASP A 287 -32.91 -29.58 -20.80
C ASP A 287 -32.06 -30.56 -21.65
N GLY A 288 -30.80 -30.20 -21.93
CA GLY A 288 -29.87 -30.96 -22.76
C GLY A 288 -29.96 -30.65 -24.26
N SER A 289 -30.83 -29.73 -24.69
CA SER A 289 -30.84 -29.22 -26.05
C SER A 289 -29.55 -28.51 -26.40
N VAL A 290 -29.04 -28.62 -27.61
CA VAL A 290 -27.82 -27.96 -28.09
C VAL A 290 -28.16 -27.13 -29.32
N TYR A 291 -27.97 -25.81 -29.20
CA TYR A 291 -28.03 -24.90 -30.34
C TYR A 291 -26.62 -24.51 -30.78
N LYS A 292 -26.40 -24.49 -32.09
CA LYS A 292 -25.18 -23.98 -32.72
C LYS A 292 -25.57 -23.07 -33.89
N GLY A 293 -25.12 -21.82 -33.84
CA GLY A 293 -25.48 -20.84 -34.87
C GLY A 293 -25.04 -19.41 -34.48
N THR A 294 -25.69 -18.47 -35.12
CA THR A 294 -25.43 -17.05 -34.89
C THR A 294 -26.33 -16.46 -33.80
N PHE A 295 -25.78 -15.50 -33.09
CA PHE A 295 -26.46 -14.75 -32.00
C PHE A 295 -26.41 -13.24 -32.26
N ARG A 296 -27.40 -12.56 -31.77
CA ARG A 296 -27.46 -11.10 -31.71
C ARG A 296 -28.22 -10.69 -30.45
N ASN A 297 -27.63 -9.77 -29.66
CA ASN A 297 -28.19 -9.30 -28.41
C ASN A 297 -28.63 -10.45 -27.48
N ASP A 298 -27.73 -11.42 -27.24
CA ASP A 298 -27.94 -12.61 -26.39
C ASP A 298 -28.94 -13.63 -26.93
N LEU A 299 -29.58 -13.43 -28.07
CA LEU A 299 -30.60 -14.30 -28.65
C LEU A 299 -30.12 -14.95 -29.91
N ALA A 300 -30.55 -16.22 -30.15
CA ALA A 300 -30.35 -16.90 -31.42
C ALA A 300 -30.93 -16.07 -32.57
N ASN A 301 -30.11 -15.75 -33.58
CA ASN A 301 -30.54 -14.89 -34.69
C ASN A 301 -29.75 -15.22 -35.96
N GLY A 302 -30.43 -15.30 -37.08
CA GLY A 302 -29.82 -15.72 -38.34
C GLY A 302 -29.87 -17.22 -38.53
N LYS A 303 -28.82 -17.87 -39.03
CA LYS A 303 -28.77 -19.31 -39.25
C LYS A 303 -28.29 -20.07 -38.03
N GLY A 304 -28.98 -21.18 -37.72
CA GLY A 304 -28.58 -22.04 -36.64
C GLY A 304 -29.30 -23.37 -36.62
N LYS A 305 -28.66 -24.33 -35.94
CA LYS A 305 -29.17 -25.65 -35.76
C LYS A 305 -29.37 -25.94 -34.28
N ILE A 306 -30.54 -26.41 -33.90
CA ILE A 306 -30.83 -27.00 -32.59
C ILE A 306 -30.98 -28.51 -32.69
N THR A 307 -30.44 -29.22 -31.72
CA THR A 307 -30.66 -30.66 -31.50
C THR A 307 -31.28 -30.82 -30.13
N TYR A 308 -32.45 -31.47 -30.08
CA TYR A 308 -33.19 -31.74 -28.86
C TYR A 308 -32.77 -33.06 -28.22
N PRO A 309 -33.06 -33.31 -26.95
CA PRO A 309 -32.68 -34.56 -26.25
C PRO A 309 -33.34 -35.82 -26.85
N ASP A 310 -34.49 -35.70 -27.49
CA ASP A 310 -35.17 -36.79 -28.16
C ASP A 310 -34.55 -37.13 -29.52
N GLY A 311 -33.50 -36.41 -29.94
CA GLY A 311 -32.82 -36.56 -31.19
C GLY A 311 -33.47 -35.81 -32.37
N SER A 312 -34.57 -35.08 -32.15
CA SER A 312 -35.13 -34.19 -33.17
C SER A 312 -34.17 -33.01 -33.43
N THR A 313 -34.23 -32.43 -34.61
CA THR A 313 -33.38 -31.29 -34.98
C THR A 313 -34.18 -30.27 -35.78
N TYR A 314 -33.80 -29.01 -35.62
CA TYR A 314 -34.16 -27.97 -36.57
C TYR A 314 -32.88 -27.26 -37.05
N ASP A 315 -32.78 -27.07 -38.36
CA ASP A 315 -31.68 -26.41 -39.05
C ASP A 315 -32.27 -25.34 -39.99
N GLY A 316 -32.12 -24.08 -39.69
CA GLY A 316 -32.81 -23.01 -40.41
C GLY A 316 -32.60 -21.63 -39.83
N GLN A 317 -33.60 -20.78 -40.11
CA GLN A 317 -33.58 -19.37 -39.72
C GLN A 317 -34.15 -19.13 -38.35
N TRP A 318 -33.56 -18.20 -37.62
CA TRP A 318 -33.93 -17.75 -36.27
C TRP A 318 -34.05 -16.23 -36.24
N VAL A 319 -35.06 -15.73 -35.57
CA VAL A 319 -35.28 -14.31 -35.33
C VAL A 319 -35.53 -14.13 -33.86
N ASP A 320 -34.65 -13.39 -33.18
CA ASP A 320 -34.76 -13.03 -31.76
C ASP A 320 -35.13 -14.21 -30.84
N GLY A 321 -34.44 -15.34 -31.02
CA GLY A 321 -34.60 -16.56 -30.24
C GLY A 321 -35.73 -17.49 -30.69
N ILE A 322 -36.48 -17.15 -31.76
CA ILE A 322 -37.62 -17.88 -32.25
C ILE A 322 -37.28 -18.49 -33.62
N ILE A 323 -37.76 -19.72 -33.85
CA ILE A 323 -37.68 -20.37 -35.17
C ILE A 323 -38.64 -19.62 -36.12
N GLU A 324 -38.07 -18.92 -37.08
CA GLU A 324 -38.86 -18.14 -38.07
C GLU A 324 -38.12 -18.06 -39.41
N GLY A 325 -38.84 -18.33 -40.51
CA GLY A 325 -38.28 -18.38 -41.86
C GLY A 325 -38.06 -19.80 -42.37
N ASP A 326 -37.21 -19.96 -43.37
CA ASP A 326 -37.00 -21.27 -44.01
C ASP A 326 -36.06 -22.13 -43.18
N GLY A 327 -36.42 -23.44 -43.10
CA GLY A 327 -35.66 -24.42 -42.34
C GLY A 327 -36.08 -25.84 -42.59
N ARG A 328 -35.34 -26.76 -41.96
CA ARG A 328 -35.54 -28.19 -41.99
C ARG A 328 -35.66 -28.77 -40.62
N ALA A 329 -36.80 -29.38 -40.32
CA ALA A 329 -37.00 -30.16 -39.09
C ALA A 329 -36.89 -31.66 -39.40
N THR A 330 -36.18 -32.40 -38.52
CA THR A 330 -36.10 -33.86 -38.59
C THR A 330 -36.57 -34.40 -37.24
N TYR A 331 -37.53 -35.32 -37.28
CA TYR A 331 -38.15 -35.91 -36.09
C TYR A 331 -37.56 -37.31 -35.80
N PRO A 332 -37.63 -37.80 -34.54
CA PRO A 332 -37.05 -39.10 -34.15
C PRO A 332 -37.57 -40.29 -34.93
N ASN A 333 -38.80 -40.21 -35.43
CA ASN A 333 -39.44 -41.26 -36.26
C ASN A 333 -38.99 -41.22 -37.73
N GLY A 334 -38.01 -40.37 -38.09
CA GLY A 334 -37.47 -40.22 -39.43
C GLY A 334 -38.28 -39.30 -40.35
N VAL A 335 -39.37 -38.70 -39.87
CA VAL A 335 -40.10 -37.67 -40.63
C VAL A 335 -39.26 -36.44 -40.78
N VAL A 336 -39.26 -35.87 -41.97
CA VAL A 336 -38.57 -34.62 -42.30
C VAL A 336 -39.59 -33.61 -42.84
N TYR A 337 -39.56 -32.42 -42.31
CA TYR A 337 -40.27 -31.25 -42.85
C TYR A 337 -39.25 -30.21 -43.32
N GLU A 338 -39.42 -29.75 -44.55
CA GLU A 338 -38.60 -28.68 -45.14
C GLU A 338 -39.53 -27.61 -45.72
N GLY A 339 -39.40 -26.37 -45.26
CA GLY A 339 -40.28 -25.27 -45.64
C GLY A 339 -40.19 -24.10 -44.70
N SER A 340 -41.16 -23.18 -44.81
CA SER A 340 -41.23 -22.01 -43.98
C SER A 340 -41.86 -22.34 -42.62
N PHE A 341 -41.23 -21.81 -41.58
CA PHE A 341 -41.71 -21.81 -40.17
C PHE A 341 -42.20 -20.42 -39.81
N LYS A 342 -43.29 -20.31 -39.15
CA LYS A 342 -43.87 -19.06 -38.66
C LYS A 342 -44.47 -19.31 -37.30
N ASN A 343 -44.12 -18.43 -36.35
CA ASN A 343 -44.69 -18.43 -34.99
C ASN A 343 -46.13 -17.90 -34.99
#